data_81fbaca283eee0d6aede0b4fb215bd36
#
_entry.id   81fbaca283eee0d6aede0b4fb215bd36
#
_cell.length_a   1.000
_cell.length_b   1.000
_cell.length_c   1.000
_cell.angle_alpha   90.00
_cell.angle_beta   90.00
_cell.angle_gamma   90.00
#
_symmetry.space_group_name_H-M   'P 1'
#
loop_
_entity.id
_entity.type
_entity.pdbx_description
1 polymer ?
#
loop_
_entity_poly.entity_id
_entity_poly.type
_entity_poly.pdbx_seq_one_letter_code
_entity_poly.pdbx_strand_id
1 'polypeptide(L)'
;MNPNAAQNSAREDSPLERYYRLHSQFYDATRWSFLFGRTAVLRAVAEVARPTNILEVGCGTGKNLVNLCRLFPGAEVTGVDLSATMLAVAGRKTAPLGPRIRLIHGAYGPAFDAGRPCDLILFSYALSMFNPGFVEAITTAQRDLAPGGHIAVVDFHDTQLPLFERWMGVNHVRMNGQLRPLLTAHFESRTNCLQSAYAGMWRYLLFVGRKTAEG
;
A
#
# COMPACT_ATOMS: atom_id res chain seq x y z
N MET A 1 -34.09 -26.69 -36.90
CA MET A 1 -33.78 -25.25 -36.98
C MET A 1 -33.56 -24.76 -35.56
N ASN A 2 -32.36 -24.51 -35.18
CA ASN A 2 -31.96 -24.08 -33.84
C ASN A 2 -31.38 -22.67 -33.95
N PRO A 3 -32.05 -21.61 -33.45
CA PRO A 3 -31.56 -20.24 -33.53
C PRO A 3 -30.89 -19.86 -32.18
N ASN A 4 -29.67 -20.34 -31.96
CA ASN A 4 -28.85 -19.79 -30.86
C ASN A 4 -27.37 -19.93 -31.19
N ALA A 5 -26.98 -19.32 -32.29
CA ALA A 5 -25.60 -19.05 -32.62
C ALA A 5 -25.51 -17.56 -32.89
N ALA A 6 -25.13 -16.79 -31.92
CA ALA A 6 -24.48 -15.49 -32.05
C ALA A 6 -24.57 -14.76 -30.69
N GLN A 7 -23.48 -14.58 -30.06
CA GLN A 7 -23.01 -13.27 -29.59
C GLN A 7 -21.82 -13.47 -28.65
N ASN A 8 -20.73 -13.94 -29.27
CA ASN A 8 -19.40 -13.73 -28.69
C ASN A 8 -18.90 -12.37 -29.22
N SER A 9 -19.49 -11.29 -28.73
CA SER A 9 -18.98 -9.95 -28.99
C SER A 9 -17.78 -9.74 -28.07
N ALA A 10 -16.60 -9.85 -28.64
CA ALA A 10 -15.39 -9.27 -28.04
C ALA A 10 -15.73 -7.84 -27.63
N ARG A 11 -15.77 -7.57 -26.31
CA ARG A 11 -15.84 -6.19 -25.80
C ARG A 11 -14.58 -5.50 -26.27
N GLU A 12 -14.68 -4.70 -27.33
CA GLU A 12 -13.66 -3.74 -27.68
C GLU A 12 -13.51 -2.78 -26.48
N ASP A 13 -12.32 -2.80 -25.88
CA ASP A 13 -11.98 -1.88 -24.80
C ASP A 13 -12.24 -0.44 -25.28
N SER A 14 -13.01 0.32 -24.51
CA SER A 14 -13.30 1.71 -24.85
C SER A 14 -11.98 2.51 -24.98
N PRO A 15 -11.94 3.59 -25.77
CA PRO A 15 -10.78 4.47 -25.87
C PRO A 15 -10.31 4.96 -24.50
N LEU A 16 -11.23 5.09 -23.55
CA LEU A 16 -10.99 5.49 -22.17
C LEU A 16 -10.27 4.35 -21.38
N GLU A 17 -10.67 3.09 -21.57
CA GLU A 17 -10.02 1.94 -20.93
C GLU A 17 -8.61 1.70 -21.50
N ARG A 18 -8.40 1.93 -22.81
CA ARG A 18 -7.06 1.92 -23.43
C ARG A 18 -6.18 3.06 -22.91
N TYR A 19 -6.73 4.25 -22.74
CA TYR A 19 -6.04 5.41 -22.16
C TYR A 19 -5.63 5.12 -20.72
N TYR A 20 -6.53 4.62 -19.87
CA TYR A 20 -6.22 4.24 -18.49
C TYR A 20 -5.22 3.08 -18.42
N ARG A 21 -5.29 2.11 -19.32
CA ARG A 21 -4.35 0.99 -19.37
C ARG A 21 -2.94 1.41 -19.81
N LEU A 22 -2.83 2.30 -20.80
CA LEU A 22 -1.56 2.89 -21.22
C LEU A 22 -1.01 3.85 -20.15
N HIS A 23 -1.87 4.69 -19.57
CA HIS A 23 -1.48 5.60 -18.49
C HIS A 23 -1.02 4.85 -17.23
N SER A 24 -1.67 3.74 -16.87
CA SER A 24 -1.26 2.91 -15.75
C SER A 24 0.13 2.28 -15.98
N GLN A 25 0.45 1.85 -17.19
CA GLN A 25 1.77 1.28 -17.51
C GLN A 25 2.89 2.33 -17.49
N PHE A 26 2.63 3.55 -18.01
CA PHE A 26 3.57 4.66 -17.91
C PHE A 26 3.66 5.22 -16.49
N TYR A 27 2.54 5.32 -15.78
CA TYR A 27 2.49 5.71 -14.39
C TYR A 27 3.25 4.72 -13.52
N ASP A 28 3.12 3.42 -13.76
CA ASP A 28 3.87 2.39 -13.03
C ASP A 28 5.37 2.42 -13.34
N ALA A 29 5.77 2.71 -14.57
CA ALA A 29 7.18 2.80 -14.95
C ALA A 29 7.87 4.04 -14.34
N THR A 30 7.16 5.15 -14.19
CA THR A 30 7.69 6.38 -13.56
C THR A 30 7.48 6.40 -12.05
N ARG A 31 6.42 5.76 -11.54
CA ARG A 31 6.04 5.74 -10.13
C ARG A 31 7.16 5.19 -9.23
N TRP A 32 7.87 4.13 -9.65
CA TRP A 32 8.91 3.55 -8.81
C TRP A 32 10.09 4.50 -8.55
N SER A 33 10.35 5.48 -9.43
CA SER A 33 11.38 6.51 -9.22
C SER A 33 11.01 7.50 -8.12
N PHE A 34 9.72 7.59 -7.74
CA PHE A 34 9.22 8.47 -6.68
C PHE A 34 9.01 7.75 -5.33
N LEU A 35 9.18 6.43 -5.28
CA LEU A 35 8.84 5.62 -4.10
C LEU A 35 10.06 5.40 -3.20
N PHE A 36 10.60 6.50 -2.66
CA PHE A 36 11.72 6.48 -1.72
C PHE A 36 11.35 5.85 -0.38
N GLY A 37 12.34 5.41 0.38
CA GLY A 37 12.15 4.95 1.76
C GLY A 37 11.51 3.56 1.93
N ARG A 38 11.09 2.88 0.85
CA ARG A 38 10.44 1.53 0.95
C ARG A 38 11.32 0.51 1.65
N THR A 39 12.60 0.49 1.34
CA THR A 39 13.55 -0.40 2.01
C THR A 39 13.85 0.09 3.43
N ALA A 40 13.89 1.41 3.65
CA ALA A 40 14.16 1.98 4.95
C ALA A 40 13.04 1.67 5.96
N VAL A 41 11.76 1.77 5.56
CA VAL A 41 10.65 1.41 6.44
C VAL A 41 10.68 -0.08 6.83
N LEU A 42 11.00 -0.97 5.90
CA LEU A 42 11.12 -2.39 6.19
C LEU A 42 12.29 -2.70 7.14
N ARG A 43 13.42 -1.99 7.00
CA ARG A 43 14.54 -2.10 7.94
C ARG A 43 14.15 -1.61 9.33
N ALA A 44 13.48 -0.45 9.43
CA ALA A 44 12.99 0.07 10.70
C ALA A 44 12.04 -0.90 11.40
N VAL A 45 11.17 -1.59 10.65
CA VAL A 45 10.34 -2.67 11.22
C VAL A 45 11.21 -3.81 11.76
N ALA A 46 12.23 -4.25 11.01
CA ALA A 46 13.08 -5.36 11.41
C ALA A 46 13.93 -5.06 12.66
N GLU A 47 14.14 -3.79 13.01
CA GLU A 47 14.80 -3.37 14.26
C GLU A 47 13.91 -3.58 15.48
N VAL A 48 12.59 -3.41 15.34
CA VAL A 48 11.63 -3.35 16.46
C VAL A 48 10.66 -4.54 16.53
N ALA A 49 10.53 -5.35 15.47
CA ALA A 49 9.55 -6.42 15.40
C ALA A 49 10.03 -7.67 14.66
N ARG A 50 9.38 -8.79 14.96
CA ARG A 50 9.57 -10.09 14.27
C ARG A 50 8.19 -10.64 13.90
N PRO A 51 7.49 -10.01 12.95
CA PRO A 51 6.14 -10.38 12.59
C PRO A 51 6.07 -11.75 11.93
N THR A 52 5.01 -12.49 12.23
CA THR A 52 4.68 -13.79 11.62
C THR A 52 3.45 -13.72 10.72
N ASN A 53 2.57 -12.73 10.94
CA ASN A 53 1.39 -12.45 10.13
C ASN A 53 1.43 -10.99 9.66
N ILE A 54 1.65 -10.79 8.36
CA ILE A 54 1.87 -9.48 7.74
C ILE A 54 0.78 -9.19 6.72
N LEU A 55 0.22 -7.99 6.78
CA LEU A 55 -0.68 -7.45 5.76
C LEU A 55 -0.03 -6.23 5.08
N GLU A 56 0.08 -6.24 3.75
CA GLU A 56 0.39 -5.05 2.95
C GLU A 56 -0.88 -4.53 2.28
N VAL A 57 -1.25 -3.30 2.58
CA VAL A 57 -2.40 -2.61 2.00
C VAL A 57 -1.95 -1.74 0.83
N GLY A 58 -2.61 -1.92 -0.33
CA GLY A 58 -2.19 -1.32 -1.59
C GLY A 58 -0.89 -1.95 -2.10
N CYS A 59 -0.84 -3.29 -2.15
CA CYS A 59 0.40 -4.03 -2.44
C CYS A 59 0.89 -3.87 -3.89
N GLY A 60 0.05 -3.36 -4.80
CA GLY A 60 0.38 -3.12 -6.20
C GLY A 60 0.95 -4.37 -6.88
N THR A 61 2.11 -4.22 -7.50
CA THR A 61 2.82 -5.30 -8.20
C THR A 61 3.60 -6.25 -7.28
N GLY A 62 3.41 -6.20 -5.97
CA GLY A 62 3.96 -7.15 -5.00
C GLY A 62 5.46 -7.02 -4.71
N LYS A 63 6.10 -5.86 -5.00
CA LYS A 63 7.53 -5.68 -4.73
C LYS A 63 7.88 -5.82 -3.25
N ASN A 64 7.08 -5.20 -2.37
CA ASN A 64 7.32 -5.31 -0.93
C ASN A 64 6.94 -6.68 -0.39
N LEU A 65 5.93 -7.38 -0.95
CA LEU A 65 5.59 -8.75 -0.55
C LEU A 65 6.82 -9.67 -0.66
N VAL A 66 7.57 -9.57 -1.77
CA VAL A 66 8.82 -10.31 -1.95
C VAL A 66 9.87 -9.92 -0.90
N ASN A 67 10.01 -8.62 -0.64
CA ASN A 67 10.99 -8.14 0.34
C ASN A 67 10.61 -8.55 1.78
N LEU A 68 9.33 -8.50 2.14
CA LEU A 68 8.81 -8.96 3.43
C LEU A 68 9.08 -10.45 3.66
N CYS A 69 8.81 -11.30 2.65
CA CYS A 69 9.12 -12.74 2.74
C CYS A 69 10.61 -13.05 2.88
N ARG A 70 11.48 -12.20 2.30
CA ARG A 70 12.94 -12.34 2.47
C ARG A 70 13.41 -11.87 3.84
N LEU A 71 12.85 -10.76 4.31
CA LEU A 71 13.23 -10.16 5.59
C LEU A 71 12.69 -10.96 6.78
N PHE A 72 11.51 -11.56 6.62
CA PHE A 72 10.83 -12.38 7.63
C PHE A 72 10.54 -13.78 7.07
N PRO A 73 11.52 -14.70 7.05
CA PRO A 73 11.39 -16.01 6.38
C PRO A 73 10.27 -16.89 6.93
N GLY A 74 9.90 -16.72 8.22
CA GLY A 74 8.82 -17.45 8.88
C GLY A 74 7.44 -16.81 8.75
N ALA A 75 7.32 -15.64 8.09
CA ALA A 75 6.07 -14.92 8.02
C ALA A 75 5.17 -15.39 6.87
N GLU A 76 3.86 -15.36 7.14
CA GLU A 76 2.81 -15.36 6.12
C GLU A 76 2.50 -13.91 5.76
N VAL A 77 2.41 -13.62 4.46
CA VAL A 77 2.25 -12.26 3.97
C VAL A 77 1.01 -12.19 3.09
N THR A 78 0.06 -11.34 3.47
CA THR A 78 -1.13 -11.05 2.68
C THR A 78 -0.95 -9.70 2.00
N GLY A 79 -1.22 -9.62 0.71
CA GLY A 79 -1.33 -8.37 -0.04
C GLY A 79 -2.77 -8.11 -0.44
N VAL A 80 -3.30 -6.91 -0.16
CA VAL A 80 -4.60 -6.46 -0.66
C VAL A 80 -4.44 -5.30 -1.61
N ASP A 81 -5.17 -5.31 -2.73
CA ASP A 81 -5.17 -4.22 -3.71
C ASP A 81 -6.51 -4.15 -4.44
N LEU A 82 -6.94 -2.94 -4.83
CA LEU A 82 -8.15 -2.71 -5.63
C LEU A 82 -7.98 -3.10 -7.11
N SER A 83 -6.75 -3.18 -7.60
CA SER A 83 -6.46 -3.42 -9.00
C SER A 83 -6.19 -4.91 -9.27
N ALA A 84 -7.13 -5.58 -9.93
CA ALA A 84 -6.94 -6.95 -10.39
C ALA A 84 -5.73 -7.10 -11.32
N THR A 85 -5.44 -6.07 -12.14
CA THR A 85 -4.28 -6.05 -13.04
C THR A 85 -2.96 -6.04 -12.25
N MET A 86 -2.88 -5.22 -11.20
CA MET A 86 -1.70 -5.19 -10.32
C MET A 86 -1.51 -6.52 -9.59
N LEU A 87 -2.59 -7.09 -9.07
CA LEU A 87 -2.56 -8.39 -8.40
C LEU A 87 -2.15 -9.52 -9.35
N ALA A 88 -2.54 -9.49 -10.62
CA ALA A 88 -2.06 -10.45 -11.61
C ALA A 88 -0.53 -10.37 -11.82
N VAL A 89 0.05 -9.15 -11.79
CA VAL A 89 1.50 -8.97 -11.81
C VAL A 89 2.14 -9.45 -10.51
N ALA A 90 1.54 -9.09 -9.37
CA ALA A 90 2.00 -9.53 -8.05
C ALA A 90 2.02 -11.06 -7.95
N GLY A 91 0.96 -11.75 -8.41
CA GLY A 91 0.85 -13.21 -8.41
C GLY A 91 1.98 -13.88 -9.17
N ARG A 92 2.28 -13.40 -10.39
CA ARG A 92 3.42 -13.92 -11.15
C ARG A 92 4.76 -13.72 -10.44
N LYS A 93 4.96 -12.54 -9.84
CA LYS A 93 6.21 -12.20 -9.14
C LYS A 93 6.39 -12.99 -7.85
N THR A 94 5.31 -13.28 -7.14
CA THR A 94 5.33 -13.95 -5.83
C THR A 94 5.16 -15.46 -5.92
N ALA A 95 4.78 -16.01 -7.08
CA ALA A 95 4.60 -17.45 -7.30
C ALA A 95 5.77 -18.32 -6.77
N PRO A 96 7.06 -17.94 -6.94
CA PRO A 96 8.17 -18.74 -6.41
C PRO A 96 8.24 -18.81 -4.87
N LEU A 97 7.50 -17.95 -4.16
CA LEU A 97 7.48 -17.89 -2.69
C LEU A 97 6.45 -18.86 -2.08
N GLY A 98 5.65 -19.51 -2.94
CA GLY A 98 4.70 -20.55 -2.56
C GLY A 98 3.54 -20.03 -1.68
N PRO A 99 2.99 -20.91 -0.79
CA PRO A 99 1.76 -20.65 -0.06
C PRO A 99 1.88 -19.58 1.03
N ARG A 100 3.07 -19.08 1.28
CA ARG A 100 3.28 -17.99 2.27
C ARG A 100 2.71 -16.65 1.83
N ILE A 101 2.35 -16.51 0.54
CA ILE A 101 1.74 -15.28 -0.01
C ILE A 101 0.27 -15.52 -0.30
N ARG A 102 -0.58 -14.67 0.23
CA ARG A 102 -2.00 -14.58 -0.13
C ARG A 102 -2.27 -13.22 -0.78
N LEU A 103 -2.98 -13.21 -1.90
CA LEU A 103 -3.41 -11.98 -2.58
C LEU A 103 -4.91 -11.86 -2.49
N ILE A 104 -5.40 -10.67 -2.11
CA ILE A 104 -6.82 -10.36 -1.98
C ILE A 104 -7.15 -9.20 -2.91
N HIS A 105 -8.12 -9.39 -3.81
CA HIS A 105 -8.69 -8.32 -4.61
C HIS A 105 -9.85 -7.68 -3.85
N GLY A 106 -9.69 -6.43 -3.45
CA GLY A 106 -10.72 -5.71 -2.71
C GLY A 106 -10.25 -4.42 -2.08
N ALA A 107 -11.21 -3.68 -1.53
CA ALA A 107 -10.96 -2.47 -0.75
C ALA A 107 -10.52 -2.83 0.68
N TYR A 108 -9.59 -2.05 1.22
CA TYR A 108 -9.27 -2.08 2.64
C TYR A 108 -10.03 -0.98 3.37
N GLY A 109 -10.78 -1.35 4.39
CA GLY A 109 -11.62 -0.45 5.18
C GLY A 109 -12.48 -1.20 6.18
N PRO A 110 -13.52 -0.59 6.76
CA PRO A 110 -14.30 -1.16 7.87
C PRO A 110 -14.88 -2.55 7.60
N ALA A 111 -15.25 -2.85 6.34
CA ALA A 111 -15.79 -4.16 5.95
C ALA A 111 -14.72 -5.20 5.60
N PHE A 112 -13.44 -4.84 5.63
CA PHE A 112 -12.35 -5.78 5.36
C PHE A 112 -12.20 -6.76 6.53
N ASP A 113 -12.04 -8.02 6.20
CA ASP A 113 -11.72 -9.08 7.15
C ASP A 113 -10.33 -9.64 6.87
N ALA A 114 -9.40 -9.39 7.79
CA ALA A 114 -8.05 -9.94 7.74
C ALA A 114 -8.01 -11.45 8.07
N GLY A 115 -9.11 -12.00 8.60
CA GLY A 115 -9.25 -13.39 9.04
C GLY A 115 -8.61 -13.67 10.40
N ARG A 116 -7.52 -13.01 10.73
CA ARG A 116 -6.82 -13.07 12.03
C ARG A 116 -6.05 -11.79 12.30
N PRO A 117 -5.77 -11.45 13.56
CA PRO A 117 -4.98 -10.27 13.88
C PRO A 117 -3.60 -10.27 13.22
N CYS A 118 -3.16 -9.11 12.73
CA CYS A 118 -1.87 -8.94 12.08
C CYS A 118 -0.80 -8.50 13.08
N ASP A 119 0.42 -9.03 12.97
CA ASP A 119 1.57 -8.53 13.73
C ASP A 119 2.16 -7.27 13.10
N LEU A 120 1.97 -7.12 11.78
CA LEU A 120 2.41 -5.97 11.01
C LEU A 120 1.39 -5.63 9.93
N ILE A 121 1.02 -4.35 9.84
CA ILE A 121 0.31 -3.79 8.70
C ILE A 121 1.20 -2.74 8.04
N LEU A 122 1.48 -2.92 6.75
CA LEU A 122 2.31 -2.03 5.93
C LEU A 122 1.45 -1.23 4.96
N PHE A 123 1.63 0.08 4.95
CA PHE A 123 1.18 0.99 3.90
C PHE A 123 2.41 1.59 3.21
N SER A 124 2.52 1.39 1.90
CA SER A 124 3.64 1.90 1.14
C SER A 124 3.16 2.71 -0.06
N TYR A 125 3.06 4.02 0.12
CA TYR A 125 2.50 4.95 -0.86
C TYR A 125 1.06 4.61 -1.22
N ALA A 126 0.27 4.26 -0.21
CA ALA A 126 -1.13 3.88 -0.33
C ALA A 126 -2.07 4.88 0.37
N LEU A 127 -1.77 5.31 1.60
CA LEU A 127 -2.66 6.17 2.38
C LEU A 127 -2.90 7.53 1.74
N SER A 128 -1.89 8.14 1.10
CA SER A 128 -2.05 9.40 0.38
C SER A 128 -3.02 9.32 -0.79
N MET A 129 -3.32 8.11 -1.28
CA MET A 129 -4.30 7.84 -2.34
C MET A 129 -5.70 7.48 -1.79
N PHE A 130 -5.85 7.18 -0.51
CA PHE A 130 -7.14 6.91 0.15
C PHE A 130 -7.84 8.22 0.48
N ASN A 131 -8.48 8.82 -0.53
CA ASN A 131 -9.05 10.13 -0.39
C ASN A 131 -10.45 10.25 -1.02
N PRO A 132 -11.52 10.39 -0.20
CA PRO A 132 -11.52 10.24 1.26
C PRO A 132 -11.26 8.79 1.67
N GLY A 133 -10.90 8.51 2.95
CA GLY A 133 -10.83 7.14 3.47
C GLY A 133 -9.55 6.80 4.23
N PHE A 134 -8.53 7.68 4.26
CA PHE A 134 -7.28 7.36 4.99
C PHE A 134 -7.48 7.28 6.51
N VAL A 135 -8.45 8.01 7.05
CA VAL A 135 -8.80 7.95 8.49
C VAL A 135 -9.39 6.58 8.81
N GLU A 136 -10.36 6.15 8.02
CA GLU A 136 -10.99 4.83 8.14
C GLU A 136 -9.99 3.70 7.94
N ALA A 137 -9.04 3.85 7.01
CA ALA A 137 -7.99 2.86 6.80
C ALA A 137 -7.06 2.74 8.01
N ILE A 138 -6.68 3.86 8.64
CA ILE A 138 -5.84 3.87 9.85
C ILE A 138 -6.58 3.27 11.04
N THR A 139 -7.86 3.63 11.24
CA THR A 139 -8.70 3.06 12.29
C THR A 139 -8.92 1.55 12.08
N THR A 140 -9.14 1.14 10.83
CA THR A 140 -9.23 -0.28 10.47
C THR A 140 -7.92 -1.01 10.78
N ALA A 141 -6.77 -0.40 10.47
CA ALA A 141 -5.46 -0.98 10.79
C ALA A 141 -5.25 -1.12 12.31
N GLN A 142 -5.71 -0.14 13.09
CA GLN A 142 -5.68 -0.25 14.55
C GLN A 142 -6.52 -1.42 15.06
N ARG A 143 -7.71 -1.65 14.48
CA ARG A 143 -8.57 -2.80 14.80
C ARG A 143 -7.90 -4.13 14.45
N ASP A 144 -7.36 -4.23 13.22
CA ASP A 144 -6.86 -5.48 12.64
C ASP A 144 -5.47 -5.89 13.17
N LEU A 145 -4.75 -4.98 13.82
CA LEU A 145 -3.49 -5.29 14.50
C LEU A 145 -3.73 -6.07 15.80
N ALA A 146 -2.90 -7.07 16.01
CA ALA A 146 -2.78 -7.74 17.30
C ALA A 146 -2.35 -6.74 18.39
N PRO A 147 -2.67 -6.99 19.68
CA PRO A 147 -2.08 -6.22 20.78
C PRO A 147 -0.55 -6.22 20.68
N GLY A 148 0.04 -5.04 20.71
CA GLY A 148 1.50 -4.88 20.51
C GLY A 148 2.00 -5.03 19.08
N GLY A 149 1.11 -5.28 18.12
CA GLY A 149 1.43 -5.29 16.69
C GLY A 149 1.86 -3.91 16.17
N HIS A 150 2.42 -3.86 14.98
CA HIS A 150 3.02 -2.65 14.43
C HIS A 150 2.33 -2.20 13.13
N ILE A 151 2.16 -0.89 12.98
CA ILE A 151 1.87 -0.26 11.70
C ILE A 151 3.18 0.29 11.13
N ALA A 152 3.41 0.11 9.84
CA ALA A 152 4.52 0.71 9.12
C ALA A 152 4.00 1.51 7.93
N VAL A 153 4.42 2.76 7.81
CA VAL A 153 3.97 3.68 6.76
C VAL A 153 5.18 4.36 6.12
N VAL A 154 5.25 4.28 4.81
CA VAL A 154 6.06 5.18 4.00
C VAL A 154 5.15 5.81 2.97
N ASP A 155 5.03 7.15 2.99
CA ASP A 155 4.10 7.85 2.11
C ASP A 155 4.52 9.31 1.87
N PHE A 156 3.96 9.92 0.84
CA PHE A 156 4.16 11.34 0.58
C PHE A 156 3.72 12.18 1.79
N HIS A 157 4.50 13.19 2.11
CA HIS A 157 4.19 14.10 3.21
C HIS A 157 3.79 15.47 2.69
N ASP A 158 4.72 16.22 2.13
CA ASP A 158 4.49 17.54 1.59
C ASP A 158 5.48 17.91 0.48
N THR A 159 5.24 19.04 -0.15
CA THR A 159 6.16 19.67 -1.11
C THR A 159 6.06 21.18 -1.00
N GLN A 160 7.17 21.86 -1.30
CA GLN A 160 7.21 23.32 -1.41
C GLN A 160 6.95 23.80 -2.86
N LEU A 161 6.71 22.88 -3.81
CA LEU A 161 6.51 23.17 -5.23
C LEU A 161 5.03 23.09 -5.59
N PRO A 162 4.29 24.23 -5.71
CA PRO A 162 2.84 24.22 -5.95
C PRO A 162 2.43 23.49 -7.24
N LEU A 163 3.26 23.58 -8.30
CA LEU A 163 2.99 22.87 -9.56
C LEU A 163 3.11 21.35 -9.39
N PHE A 164 4.06 20.89 -8.58
CA PHE A 164 4.21 19.48 -8.26
C PHE A 164 3.05 18.98 -7.40
N GLU A 165 2.65 19.75 -6.38
CA GLU A 165 1.49 19.43 -5.54
C GLU A 165 0.22 19.31 -6.38
N ARG A 166 -0.03 20.26 -7.29
CA ARG A 166 -1.17 20.24 -8.20
C ARG A 166 -1.14 19.01 -9.13
N TRP A 167 0.04 18.68 -9.68
CA TRP A 167 0.22 17.50 -10.53
C TRP A 167 -0.05 16.21 -9.75
N MET A 168 0.44 16.09 -8.52
CA MET A 168 0.16 14.97 -7.63
C MET A 168 -1.33 14.87 -7.29
N GLY A 169 -1.99 16.01 -7.05
CA GLY A 169 -3.43 16.09 -6.79
C GLY A 169 -4.28 15.56 -7.93
N VAL A 170 -3.90 15.81 -9.20
CA VAL A 170 -4.56 15.22 -10.39
C VAL A 170 -4.44 13.70 -10.40
N ASN A 171 -3.37 13.14 -9.80
CA ASN A 171 -3.16 11.71 -9.63
C ASN A 171 -3.73 11.16 -8.30
N HIS A 172 -4.68 11.87 -7.68
CA HIS A 172 -5.33 11.51 -6.42
C HIS A 172 -4.40 11.39 -5.21
N VAL A 173 -3.17 11.91 -5.28
CA VAL A 173 -2.22 11.93 -4.16
C VAL A 173 -2.32 13.23 -3.40
N ARG A 174 -2.59 13.18 -2.10
CA ARG A 174 -2.55 14.35 -1.21
C ARG A 174 -1.21 14.48 -0.51
N MET A 175 -0.64 15.70 -0.58
CA MET A 175 0.65 16.06 0.00
C MET A 175 0.50 17.22 0.99
N ASN A 176 -0.34 17.06 2.01
CA ASN A 176 -0.67 18.11 2.98
C ASN A 176 -0.23 17.78 4.41
N GLY A 177 0.63 16.78 4.60
CA GLY A 177 1.21 16.42 5.89
C GLY A 177 0.26 15.78 6.91
N GLN A 178 -1.02 15.54 6.56
CA GLN A 178 -2.06 15.12 7.50
C GLN A 178 -1.89 13.69 8.07
N LEU A 179 -1.14 12.82 7.42
CA LEU A 179 -0.95 11.44 7.88
C LEU A 179 -0.15 11.37 9.19
N ARG A 180 0.89 12.19 9.31
CA ARG A 180 1.81 12.14 10.45
C ARG A 180 1.12 12.40 11.80
N PRO A 181 0.35 13.49 12.01
CA PRO A 181 -0.33 13.73 13.27
C PRO A 181 -1.38 12.64 13.59
N LEU A 182 -2.09 12.15 12.59
CA LEU A 182 -3.08 11.10 12.78
C LEU A 182 -2.43 9.79 13.23
N LEU A 183 -1.35 9.36 12.56
CA LEU A 183 -0.61 8.16 12.96
C LEU A 183 -0.04 8.27 14.38
N THR A 184 0.48 9.45 14.74
CA THR A 184 1.03 9.71 16.07
C THR A 184 -0.07 9.70 17.15
N ALA A 185 -1.30 10.08 16.82
CA ALA A 185 -2.43 10.03 17.75
C ALA A 185 -2.93 8.59 18.01
N HIS A 186 -2.79 7.68 17.03
CA HIS A 186 -3.31 6.31 17.12
C HIS A 186 -2.27 5.26 17.57
N PHE A 187 -0.97 5.56 17.45
CA PHE A 187 0.09 4.58 17.68
C PHE A 187 1.26 5.15 18.48
N GLU A 188 1.83 4.34 19.33
CA GLU A 188 3.10 4.65 20.00
C GLU A 188 4.24 4.66 18.97
N SER A 189 4.82 5.84 18.70
CA SER A 189 5.85 6.01 17.68
C SER A 189 7.16 5.29 18.06
N ARG A 190 7.64 4.40 17.20
CA ARG A 190 8.97 3.78 17.25
C ARG A 190 9.94 4.47 16.29
N THR A 191 9.44 4.82 15.12
CA THR A 191 10.15 5.63 14.12
C THR A 191 9.17 6.68 13.60
N ASN A 192 9.58 7.94 13.54
CA ASN A 192 8.74 9.03 13.04
C ASN A 192 9.63 10.13 12.47
N CYS A 193 10.00 10.02 11.22
CA CYS A 193 10.88 10.96 10.56
C CYS A 193 10.39 11.38 9.18
N LEU A 194 10.75 12.60 8.78
CA LEU A 194 10.56 13.11 7.44
C LEU A 194 11.90 13.05 6.70
N GLN A 195 11.85 12.53 5.50
CA GLN A 195 13.00 12.41 4.62
C GLN A 195 12.77 13.23 3.36
N SER A 196 13.82 13.83 2.83
CA SER A 196 13.76 14.59 1.59
C SER A 196 14.09 13.71 0.39
N ALA A 197 13.37 13.93 -0.70
CA ALA A 197 13.64 13.32 -1.99
C ALA A 197 14.02 14.38 -3.03
N TYR A 198 14.90 14.04 -3.97
CA TYR A 198 15.37 14.90 -5.07
C TYR A 198 15.78 16.31 -4.58
N ALA A 199 16.77 16.37 -3.69
CA ALA A 199 17.29 17.61 -3.12
C ALA A 199 16.22 18.51 -2.45
N GLY A 200 15.15 17.90 -1.90
CA GLY A 200 14.10 18.63 -1.18
C GLY A 200 12.88 19.00 -2.02
N MET A 201 12.77 18.48 -3.25
CA MET A 201 11.59 18.72 -4.09
C MET A 201 10.29 18.30 -3.39
N TRP A 202 10.31 17.20 -2.65
CA TRP A 202 9.25 16.82 -1.71
C TRP A 202 9.83 16.07 -0.51
N ARG A 203 9.01 15.95 0.53
CA ARG A 203 9.32 15.10 1.68
C ARG A 203 8.37 13.90 1.74
N TYR A 204 8.87 12.82 2.26
CA TYR A 204 8.07 11.64 2.59
C TYR A 204 8.18 11.29 4.06
N LEU A 205 7.10 10.76 4.60
CA LEU A 205 7.01 10.26 5.96
C LEU A 205 7.54 8.83 5.99
N LEU A 206 8.36 8.52 7.00
CA LEU A 206 8.71 7.18 7.41
C LEU A 206 8.25 7.02 8.86
N PHE A 207 7.27 6.16 9.08
CA PHE A 207 6.65 5.93 10.37
C PHE A 207 6.55 4.44 10.67
N VAL A 208 6.97 4.07 11.88
CA VAL A 208 6.68 2.76 12.48
C VAL A 208 6.07 3.03 13.84
N GLY A 209 4.87 2.56 14.07
CA GLY A 209 4.14 2.71 15.31
C GLY A 209 3.70 1.38 15.87
N ARG A 210 3.58 1.29 17.20
CA ARG A 210 3.10 0.12 17.92
C ARG A 210 1.67 0.36 18.40
N LYS A 211 0.79 -0.62 18.24
CA LYS A 211 -0.53 -0.62 18.89
C LYS A 211 -0.36 -0.80 20.39
N THR A 212 -0.89 0.13 21.18
CA THR A 212 -0.93 0.00 22.64
C THR A 212 -1.98 -1.02 23.07
N ALA A 213 -1.82 -1.60 24.25
CA ALA A 213 -2.72 -2.64 24.76
C ALA A 213 -4.11 -2.10 25.14
N GLU A 214 -4.26 -0.77 25.24
CA GLU A 214 -5.49 -0.08 25.71
C GLU A 214 -6.31 0.56 24.56
N GLY A 215 -6.09 0.15 23.31
CA GLY A 215 -6.78 0.69 22.15
C GLY A 215 -7.62 -0.31 21.36
#